data_48f53e99aaaff0468e9b20268c813e26
#
_entry.id   48f53e99aaaff0468e9b20268c813e26
#
_cell.length_a   1.000
_cell.length_b   1.000
_cell.length_c   1.000
_cell.angle_alpha   90.00
_cell.angle_beta   90.00
_cell.angle_gamma   90.00
#
_symmetry.space_group_name_H-M   'P 1'
#
loop_
_entity.id
_entity.type
_entity.pdbx_description
1 polymer ?
#
loop_
_entity_poly.entity_id
_entity_poly.type
_entity_poly.pdbx_seq_one_letter_code
_entity_poly.pdbx_strand_id
1 'polypeptide(L)'
;MITKPLKVALFPQEIFWKDKASNIDTLIRLMPTIHPETDLLILPEMFSTGFVTGDKEEVRALAERNTGKTIDLIKELASQYGFAIAGSFIADTGGSLYNRAFFIEPNGDETFADKKHLFTMAKEDRVFSRGHDRLAVRYRGWNIAMIVCYDIRFLYGVAIKIMNTT
;
A
#
# COMPACT_ATOMS: atom_id res chain seq x y z
N MET A 1 -6.49 -22.87 17.90
CA MET A 1 -5.06 -23.06 17.54
C MET A 1 -4.34 -21.74 17.81
N ILE A 2 -3.22 -21.74 18.52
CA ILE A 2 -2.42 -20.52 18.72
C ILE A 2 -1.75 -20.20 17.37
N THR A 3 -2.11 -19.09 16.77
CA THR A 3 -1.50 -18.59 15.53
C THR A 3 -0.05 -18.19 15.83
N LYS A 4 0.92 -18.61 15.01
CA LYS A 4 2.30 -18.12 15.13
C LYS A 4 2.32 -16.59 15.10
N PRO A 5 3.19 -15.92 15.90
CA PRO A 5 3.37 -14.47 15.79
C PRO A 5 3.73 -14.07 14.35
N LEU A 6 3.13 -12.99 13.87
CA LEU A 6 3.45 -12.39 12.58
C LEU A 6 4.59 -11.38 12.77
N LYS A 7 5.72 -11.61 12.11
CA LYS A 7 6.88 -10.70 12.15
C LYS A 7 6.72 -9.62 11.10
N VAL A 8 6.47 -8.40 11.56
CA VAL A 8 6.22 -7.24 10.69
C VAL A 8 7.41 -6.30 10.73
N ALA A 9 7.92 -5.96 9.57
CA ALA A 9 8.91 -4.90 9.39
C ALA A 9 8.23 -3.63 8.85
N LEU A 10 8.57 -2.48 9.40
CA LEU A 10 8.20 -1.18 8.86
C LEU A 10 9.39 -0.65 8.05
N PHE A 11 9.14 -0.17 6.84
CA PHE A 11 10.18 0.37 5.98
C PHE A 11 10.39 1.86 6.26
N PRO A 12 11.48 2.26 6.92
CA PRO A 12 11.75 3.64 7.27
C PRO A 12 12.39 4.38 6.09
N GLN A 13 11.62 4.65 5.05
CA GLN A 13 12.12 5.33 3.87
C GLN A 13 11.92 6.84 4.01
N GLU A 14 13.00 7.61 3.81
CA GLU A 14 12.89 9.00 3.44
C GLU A 14 12.34 9.08 2.00
N ILE A 15 11.23 9.78 1.82
CA ILE A 15 10.55 9.87 0.53
C ILE A 15 11.04 11.09 -0.24
N PHE A 16 11.61 10.86 -1.41
CA PHE A 16 11.93 11.89 -2.40
C PHE A 16 10.63 12.30 -3.12
N TRP A 17 10.14 13.49 -2.82
CA TRP A 17 8.85 13.95 -3.31
C TRP A 17 8.82 14.07 -4.84
N LYS A 18 7.86 13.39 -5.48
CA LYS A 18 7.68 13.25 -6.93
C LYS A 18 8.83 12.57 -7.67
N ASP A 19 9.82 12.06 -6.99
CA ASP A 19 10.96 11.35 -7.61
C ASP A 19 10.80 9.83 -7.43
N LYS A 20 10.06 9.25 -8.36
CA LYS A 20 9.77 7.81 -8.36
C LYS A 20 11.04 6.97 -8.50
N ALA A 21 12.00 7.41 -9.32
CA ALA A 21 13.23 6.68 -9.55
C ALA A 21 14.04 6.55 -8.26
N SER A 22 14.29 7.67 -7.57
CA SER A 22 15.04 7.67 -6.31
C SER A 22 14.34 6.88 -5.21
N ASN A 23 13.00 6.93 -5.14
CA ASN A 23 12.24 6.14 -4.17
C ASN A 23 12.34 4.64 -4.44
N ILE A 24 12.25 4.21 -5.68
CA ILE A 24 12.39 2.81 -6.10
C ILE A 24 13.83 2.32 -5.88
N ASP A 25 14.85 3.09 -6.26
CA ASP A 25 16.25 2.75 -6.02
C ASP A 25 16.55 2.60 -4.53
N THR A 26 15.95 3.47 -3.69
CA THR A 26 16.08 3.37 -2.23
C THR A 26 15.44 2.08 -1.71
N LEU A 27 14.24 1.72 -2.20
CA LEU A 27 13.60 0.46 -1.83
C LEU A 27 14.52 -0.71 -2.18
N ILE A 28 14.96 -0.83 -3.44
CA ILE A 28 15.81 -1.93 -3.91
C ILE A 28 17.09 -2.05 -3.07
N ARG A 29 17.76 -0.93 -2.82
CA ARG A 29 19.02 -0.86 -2.05
C ARG A 29 18.85 -1.32 -0.60
N LEU A 30 17.70 -1.04 0.02
CA LEU A 30 17.45 -1.36 1.43
C LEU A 30 16.81 -2.74 1.64
N MET A 31 16.22 -3.35 0.61
CA MET A 31 15.61 -4.69 0.73
C MET A 31 16.54 -5.75 1.37
N PRO A 32 17.86 -5.83 1.04
CA PRO A 32 18.76 -6.80 1.66
C PRO A 32 18.97 -6.58 3.16
N THR A 33 18.63 -5.41 3.71
CA THR A 33 18.76 -5.11 5.14
C THR A 33 17.56 -5.57 5.96
N ILE A 34 16.46 -5.94 5.31
CA ILE A 34 15.27 -6.45 5.99
C ILE A 34 15.58 -7.81 6.59
N HIS A 35 15.16 -8.01 7.85
CA HIS A 35 15.43 -9.25 8.57
C HIS A 35 14.83 -10.46 7.81
N PRO A 36 15.59 -11.55 7.60
CA PRO A 36 15.16 -12.68 6.76
C PRO A 36 13.95 -13.44 7.31
N GLU A 37 13.66 -13.33 8.59
CA GLU A 37 12.47 -13.93 9.21
C GLU A 37 11.23 -13.03 9.16
N THR A 38 11.29 -11.92 8.41
CA THR A 38 10.12 -11.05 8.22
C THR A 38 9.01 -11.81 7.49
N ASP A 39 7.78 -11.65 7.94
CA ASP A 39 6.58 -12.19 7.31
C ASP A 39 5.88 -11.14 6.43
N LEU A 40 5.91 -9.88 6.85
CA LEU A 40 5.26 -8.77 6.18
C LEU A 40 6.11 -7.50 6.26
N LEU A 41 6.41 -6.91 5.11
CA LEU A 41 7.02 -5.58 5.02
C LEU A 41 5.95 -4.53 4.73
N ILE A 42 5.91 -3.45 5.50
CA ILE A 42 4.98 -2.33 5.29
C ILE A 42 5.75 -1.12 4.79
N LEU A 43 5.40 -0.66 3.59
CA LEU A 43 5.92 0.55 2.96
C LEU A 43 5.06 1.77 3.35
N PRO A 44 5.61 2.99 3.28
CA PRO A 44 4.85 4.23 3.52
C PRO A 44 3.68 4.44 2.56
N GLU A 45 2.78 5.37 2.92
CA GLU A 45 1.74 5.86 2.01
C GLU A 45 2.37 6.48 0.77
N MET A 46 1.87 6.11 -0.43
CA MET A 46 2.39 6.56 -1.73
C MET A 46 3.93 6.45 -1.82
N PHE A 47 4.46 5.30 -1.41
CA PHE A 47 5.88 5.07 -1.19
C PHE A 47 6.77 5.43 -2.39
N SER A 48 6.24 5.32 -3.61
CA SER A 48 7.01 5.57 -4.83
C SER A 48 7.05 7.04 -5.24
N THR A 49 6.14 7.89 -4.74
CA THR A 49 5.98 9.28 -5.20
C THR A 49 5.98 10.31 -4.07
N GLY A 50 5.71 9.86 -2.84
CA GLY A 50 5.28 10.72 -1.76
C GLY A 50 3.82 11.12 -1.90
N PHE A 51 3.29 11.75 -0.85
CA PHE A 51 1.90 12.22 -0.82
C PHE A 51 1.76 13.47 -1.72
N VAL A 52 1.31 13.26 -2.95
CA VAL A 52 1.15 14.32 -3.95
C VAL A 52 -0.31 14.68 -4.12
N THR A 53 -0.63 15.95 -3.94
CA THR A 53 -1.92 16.59 -4.26
C THR A 53 -1.66 17.87 -5.07
N GLY A 54 -2.67 18.46 -5.67
CA GLY A 54 -2.54 19.71 -6.44
C GLY A 54 -3.08 19.56 -7.85
N ASP A 55 -2.25 19.79 -8.86
CA ASP A 55 -2.68 19.68 -10.27
C ASP A 55 -2.94 18.22 -10.63
N LYS A 56 -4.12 17.96 -11.19
CA LYS A 56 -4.57 16.58 -11.47
C LYS A 56 -3.77 15.91 -12.58
N GLU A 57 -3.35 16.68 -13.59
CA GLU A 57 -2.56 16.12 -14.71
C GLU A 57 -1.14 15.80 -14.26
N GLU A 58 -0.56 16.63 -13.39
CA GLU A 58 0.73 16.35 -12.79
C GLU A 58 0.68 15.07 -11.92
N VAL A 59 -0.36 14.89 -11.13
CA VAL A 59 -0.55 13.66 -10.33
C VAL A 59 -0.78 12.46 -11.25
N ARG A 60 -1.54 12.63 -12.34
CA ARG A 60 -1.78 11.57 -13.34
C ARG A 60 -0.49 11.10 -14.00
N ALA A 61 0.45 12.00 -14.28
CA ALA A 61 1.75 11.63 -14.84
C ALA A 61 2.60 10.73 -13.92
N LEU A 62 2.32 10.76 -12.62
CA LEU A 62 2.97 9.91 -11.62
C LEU A 62 2.21 8.60 -11.36
N ALA A 63 0.96 8.51 -11.80
CA ALA A 63 0.09 7.37 -11.53
C ALA A 63 0.44 6.16 -12.40
N GLU A 64 0.09 4.98 -11.92
CA GLU A 64 0.25 3.73 -12.64
C GLU A 64 -1.01 2.86 -12.53
N ARG A 65 -1.16 1.90 -13.43
CA ARG A 65 -2.14 0.82 -13.29
C ARG A 65 -1.62 -0.24 -12.34
N ASN A 66 -2.51 -1.16 -11.90
CA ASN A 66 -2.10 -2.33 -11.10
C ASN A 66 -1.09 -3.24 -11.83
N THR A 67 -1.03 -3.14 -13.16
CA THR A 67 -0.07 -3.83 -14.04
C THR A 67 1.11 -2.93 -14.42
N GLY A 68 1.38 -1.89 -13.63
CA GLY A 68 2.49 -0.97 -13.86
C GLY A 68 3.79 -1.46 -13.25
N LYS A 69 4.89 -0.85 -13.68
CA LYS A 69 6.26 -1.24 -13.28
C LYS A 69 6.48 -1.27 -11.77
N THR A 70 5.83 -0.35 -11.03
CA THR A 70 5.95 -0.31 -9.57
C THR A 70 5.39 -1.58 -8.93
N ILE A 71 4.20 -2.01 -9.34
CA ILE A 71 3.56 -3.22 -8.79
C ILE A 71 4.27 -4.49 -9.25
N ASP A 72 4.73 -4.54 -10.52
CA ASP A 72 5.52 -5.67 -11.01
C ASP A 72 6.81 -5.83 -10.19
N LEU A 73 7.52 -4.75 -9.91
CA LEU A 73 8.70 -4.77 -9.02
C LEU A 73 8.35 -5.28 -7.62
N ILE A 74 7.25 -4.83 -7.02
CA ILE A 74 6.84 -5.31 -5.69
C ILE A 74 6.56 -6.82 -5.70
N LYS A 75 5.96 -7.35 -6.77
CA LYS A 75 5.77 -8.80 -6.95
C LYS A 75 7.11 -9.55 -7.01
N GLU A 76 8.05 -9.04 -7.80
CA GLU A 76 9.39 -9.61 -7.90
C GLU A 76 10.09 -9.63 -6.54
N LEU A 77 10.05 -8.51 -5.80
CA LEU A 77 10.66 -8.40 -4.48
C LEU A 77 9.98 -9.32 -3.46
N ALA A 78 8.64 -9.38 -3.44
CA ALA A 78 7.90 -10.27 -2.54
C ALA A 78 8.28 -11.74 -2.78
N SER A 79 8.34 -12.15 -4.05
CA SER A 79 8.76 -13.50 -4.44
C SER A 79 10.22 -13.79 -4.08
N GLN A 80 11.12 -12.85 -4.38
CA GLN A 80 12.55 -12.99 -4.14
C GLN A 80 12.89 -13.12 -2.65
N TYR A 81 12.24 -12.31 -1.80
CA TYR A 81 12.53 -12.27 -0.37
C TYR A 81 11.63 -13.18 0.48
N GLY A 82 10.58 -13.76 -0.09
CA GLY A 82 9.72 -14.75 0.56
C GLY A 82 8.79 -14.21 1.64
N PHE A 83 8.50 -12.90 1.65
CA PHE A 83 7.54 -12.24 2.55
C PHE A 83 6.56 -11.34 1.79
N ALA A 84 5.40 -11.11 2.39
CA ALA A 84 4.42 -10.20 1.79
C ALA A 84 4.88 -8.76 1.89
N ILE A 85 4.51 -7.94 0.90
CA ILE A 85 4.77 -6.50 0.89
C ILE A 85 3.45 -5.76 0.77
N ALA A 86 3.26 -4.77 1.63
CA ALA A 86 2.08 -3.93 1.66
C ALA A 86 2.44 -2.44 1.66
N GLY A 87 1.58 -1.60 1.10
CA GLY A 87 1.79 -0.16 1.01
C GLY A 87 0.67 0.52 0.23
N SER A 88 0.91 1.72 -0.27
CA SER A 88 0.02 2.36 -1.22
C SER A 88 0.76 3.11 -2.32
N PHE A 89 0.08 3.34 -3.44
CA PHE A 89 0.59 4.05 -4.61
C PHE A 89 -0.52 4.86 -5.29
N ILE A 90 -0.15 5.74 -6.21
CA ILE A 90 -1.12 6.48 -7.02
C ILE A 90 -1.56 5.59 -8.18
N ALA A 91 -2.84 5.16 -8.15
CA ALA A 91 -3.41 4.32 -9.20
C ALA A 91 -4.25 5.13 -10.19
N ASP A 92 -4.07 4.85 -11.50
CA ASP A 92 -4.94 5.36 -12.57
C ASP A 92 -5.76 4.21 -13.18
N THR A 93 -7.08 4.37 -13.17
CA THR A 93 -8.01 3.42 -13.78
C THR A 93 -8.44 3.84 -15.19
N GLY A 94 -7.83 4.86 -15.77
CA GLY A 94 -8.18 5.44 -17.07
C GLY A 94 -9.20 6.58 -17.00
N GLY A 95 -9.91 6.72 -15.87
CA GLY A 95 -10.88 7.80 -15.66
C GLY A 95 -10.72 8.50 -14.32
N SER A 96 -10.26 7.76 -13.30
CA SER A 96 -10.13 8.23 -11.94
C SER A 96 -8.77 7.88 -11.37
N LEU A 97 -8.27 8.75 -10.50
CA LEU A 97 -7.07 8.53 -9.70
C LEU A 97 -7.45 8.09 -8.29
N TYR A 98 -6.67 7.17 -7.73
CA TYR A 98 -6.88 6.66 -6.38
C TYR A 98 -5.57 6.59 -5.59
N ASN A 99 -5.63 6.83 -4.31
CA ASN A 99 -4.63 6.39 -3.35
C ASN A 99 -4.92 4.91 -3.05
N ARG A 100 -4.24 4.01 -3.73
CA ARG A 100 -4.54 2.58 -3.73
C ARG A 100 -3.61 1.81 -2.82
N ALA A 101 -4.18 1.18 -1.78
CA ALA A 101 -3.49 0.19 -0.98
C ALA A 101 -3.29 -1.09 -1.77
N PHE A 102 -2.17 -1.76 -1.52
CA PHE A 102 -1.89 -3.10 -2.03
C PHE A 102 -1.38 -4.01 -0.93
N PHE A 103 -1.65 -5.29 -1.08
CA PHE A 103 -1.04 -6.39 -0.33
C PHE A 103 -0.65 -7.45 -1.35
N ILE A 104 0.64 -7.72 -1.45
CA ILE A 104 1.21 -8.65 -2.44
C ILE A 104 1.94 -9.76 -1.70
N GLU A 105 1.54 -11.00 -1.94
CA GLU A 105 2.10 -12.21 -1.33
C GLU A 105 3.25 -12.79 -2.14
N PRO A 106 4.17 -13.55 -1.53
CA PRO A 106 5.30 -14.16 -2.24
C PRO A 106 4.91 -15.12 -3.35
N ASN A 107 3.71 -15.71 -3.29
CA ASN A 107 3.16 -16.60 -4.32
C ASN A 107 2.57 -15.85 -5.53
N GLY A 108 2.57 -14.50 -5.50
CA GLY A 108 2.04 -13.64 -6.54
C GLY A 108 0.59 -13.22 -6.35
N ASP A 109 -0.10 -13.71 -5.29
CA ASP A 109 -1.44 -13.23 -4.96
C ASP A 109 -1.41 -11.74 -4.63
N GLU A 110 -2.35 -11.00 -5.20
CA GLU A 110 -2.43 -9.55 -5.05
C GLU A 110 -3.82 -9.11 -4.64
N THR A 111 -3.90 -8.20 -3.68
CA THR A 111 -5.14 -7.59 -3.23
C THR A 111 -5.00 -6.08 -3.20
N PHE A 112 -6.00 -5.37 -3.71
CA PHE A 112 -6.01 -3.91 -3.77
C PHE A 112 -7.30 -3.37 -3.15
N ALA A 113 -7.19 -2.17 -2.54
CA ALA A 113 -8.34 -1.37 -2.14
C ALA A 113 -8.00 0.11 -2.19
N ASP A 114 -8.96 0.93 -2.56
CA ASP A 114 -8.77 2.37 -2.64
C ASP A 114 -9.08 3.05 -1.31
N LYS A 115 -8.27 4.04 -0.92
CA LYS A 115 -8.45 4.82 0.30
C LYS A 115 -9.86 5.39 0.37
N LYS A 116 -10.54 5.12 1.49
CA LYS A 116 -11.95 5.48 1.66
C LYS A 116 -12.14 6.91 2.15
N HIS A 117 -11.31 7.35 3.11
CA HIS A 117 -11.43 8.67 3.73
C HIS A 117 -10.28 9.55 3.27
N LEU A 118 -10.57 10.40 2.29
CA LEU A 118 -9.59 11.33 1.73
C LEU A 118 -9.33 12.48 2.71
N PHE A 119 -8.08 12.91 2.80
CA PHE A 119 -7.66 14.00 3.66
C PHE A 119 -7.97 15.36 3.01
N THR A 120 -9.18 15.84 3.21
CA THR A 120 -9.71 17.06 2.58
C THR A 120 -8.94 18.32 2.96
N MET A 121 -8.31 18.36 4.14
CA MET A 121 -7.46 19.49 4.55
C MET A 121 -6.24 19.65 3.62
N ALA A 122 -5.74 18.57 3.04
CA ALA A 122 -4.70 18.58 2.02
C ALA A 122 -5.25 18.55 0.59
N LYS A 123 -6.57 18.79 0.42
CA LYS A 123 -7.25 18.81 -0.89
C LYS A 123 -7.12 17.47 -1.66
N GLU A 124 -6.95 16.36 -0.95
CA GLU A 124 -6.83 15.04 -1.55
C GLU A 124 -8.08 14.68 -2.37
N ASP A 125 -9.26 15.09 -1.92
CA ASP A 125 -10.55 14.89 -2.58
C ASP A 125 -10.74 15.67 -3.90
N ARG A 126 -9.86 16.62 -4.20
CA ARG A 126 -9.87 17.34 -5.48
C ARG A 126 -9.15 16.57 -6.59
N VAL A 127 -8.30 15.64 -6.22
CA VAL A 127 -7.43 14.87 -7.13
C VAL A 127 -7.87 13.42 -7.20
N PHE A 128 -8.11 12.80 -6.05
CA PHE A 128 -8.41 11.38 -5.94
C PHE A 128 -9.90 11.11 -5.74
N SER A 129 -10.33 9.99 -6.26
CA SER A 129 -11.65 9.42 -5.98
C SER A 129 -11.62 8.58 -4.71
N ARG A 130 -12.76 8.50 -4.01
CA ARG A 130 -12.90 7.67 -2.80
C ARG A 130 -13.08 6.22 -3.17
N GLY A 131 -12.44 5.34 -2.41
CA GLY A 131 -12.72 3.92 -2.42
C GLY A 131 -13.99 3.57 -1.66
N HIS A 132 -14.55 2.40 -1.95
CA HIS A 132 -15.73 1.85 -1.29
C HIS A 132 -15.40 0.62 -0.46
N ASP A 133 -14.48 -0.18 -0.94
CA ASP A 133 -14.06 -1.42 -0.31
C ASP A 133 -12.93 -1.20 0.71
N ARG A 134 -12.70 -2.22 1.51
CA ARG A 134 -11.56 -2.28 2.42
C ARG A 134 -10.69 -3.44 2.03
N LEU A 135 -9.38 -3.23 2.07
CA LEU A 135 -8.45 -4.32 1.92
C LEU A 135 -8.46 -5.16 3.19
N ALA A 136 -8.91 -6.41 3.05
CA ALA A 136 -8.84 -7.42 4.09
C ALA A 136 -8.32 -8.71 3.47
N VAL A 137 -7.25 -9.25 4.04
CA VAL A 137 -6.59 -10.47 3.57
C VAL A 137 -6.42 -11.46 4.71
N ARG A 138 -6.38 -12.75 4.39
CA ARG A 138 -5.98 -13.78 5.33
C ARG A 138 -4.57 -14.25 4.97
N TYR A 139 -3.60 -13.90 5.80
CA TYR A 139 -2.21 -14.21 5.56
C TYR A 139 -1.57 -14.89 6.77
N ARG A 140 -0.94 -16.03 6.58
CA ARG A 140 -0.28 -16.85 7.64
C ARG A 140 -1.15 -17.11 8.88
N GLY A 141 -2.47 -17.26 8.67
CA GLY A 141 -3.43 -17.51 9.74
C GLY A 141 -3.98 -16.25 10.42
N TRP A 142 -3.51 -15.06 10.04
CA TRP A 142 -4.00 -13.77 10.53
C TRP A 142 -5.00 -13.15 9.55
N ASN A 143 -6.04 -12.54 10.09
CA ASN A 143 -6.90 -11.64 9.33
C ASN A 143 -6.33 -10.23 9.43
N ILE A 144 -5.87 -9.69 8.33
CA ILE A 144 -5.20 -8.39 8.24
C ILE A 144 -6.11 -7.44 7.48
N ALA A 145 -6.46 -6.30 8.11
CA ALA A 145 -7.13 -5.21 7.43
C ALA A 145 -6.16 -4.06 7.24
N MET A 146 -6.07 -3.54 6.02
CA MET A 146 -5.28 -2.36 5.73
C MET A 146 -6.13 -1.11 5.68
N ILE A 147 -5.58 -0.05 6.21
CA ILE A 147 -6.11 1.31 6.16
C ILE A 147 -4.99 2.25 5.71
N VAL A 148 -5.34 3.30 4.99
CA VAL A 148 -4.36 4.25 4.49
C VAL A 148 -4.47 5.55 5.28
N CYS A 149 -3.43 5.85 6.08
CA CYS A 149 -3.22 7.13 6.76
C CYS A 149 -4.49 7.67 7.47
N TYR A 150 -5.19 8.63 6.86
CA TYR A 150 -6.36 9.31 7.46
C TYR A 150 -7.53 8.38 7.77
N ASP A 151 -7.62 7.19 7.12
CA ASP A 151 -8.61 6.17 7.44
C ASP A 151 -8.56 5.75 8.91
N ILE A 152 -7.39 5.88 9.59
CA ILE A 152 -7.24 5.53 11.01
C ILE A 152 -8.21 6.27 11.93
N ARG A 153 -8.66 7.46 11.55
CA ARG A 153 -9.64 8.22 12.33
C ARG A 153 -11.05 7.62 12.30
N PHE A 154 -11.29 6.65 11.43
CA PHE A 154 -12.61 6.06 11.18
C PHE A 154 -12.64 4.55 11.49
N LEU A 155 -11.81 4.10 12.45
CA LEU A 155 -11.64 2.68 12.82
C LEU A 155 -12.91 2.01 13.34
N TYR A 156 -13.87 2.75 13.87
CA TYR A 156 -15.09 2.18 14.45
C TYR A 156 -15.81 1.21 13.49
N GLY A 157 -15.85 1.53 12.20
CA GLY A 157 -16.41 0.65 11.18
C GLY A 157 -15.46 -0.48 10.73
N VAL A 158 -14.16 -0.44 11.03
CA VAL A 158 -13.18 -1.50 10.70
C VAL A 158 -13.28 -2.64 11.70
N ALA A 159 -13.30 -2.31 12.99
CA ALA A 159 -13.35 -3.30 14.07
C ALA A 159 -14.61 -4.19 14.01
N ILE A 160 -15.78 -3.62 13.72
CA ILE A 160 -17.05 -4.34 13.63
C ILE A 160 -17.05 -5.36 12.48
N LYS A 161 -16.43 -5.05 11.34
CA LYS A 161 -16.43 -5.93 10.18
C LYS A 161 -15.43 -7.09 10.30
N ILE A 162 -14.32 -6.88 11.02
CA ILE A 162 -13.33 -7.94 11.29
C ILE A 162 -13.92 -8.99 12.26
N MET A 163 -14.76 -8.56 13.20
CA MET A 163 -15.39 -9.46 14.18
C MET A 163 -16.51 -10.31 13.56
N ASN A 164 -17.10 -9.89 12.44
CA ASN A 164 -18.23 -10.57 11.78
C ASN A 164 -17.81 -11.49 10.62
N THR A 165 -16.53 -11.67 10.37
CA THR A 165 -15.97 -12.55 9.30
C THR A 165 -15.33 -13.82 9.85
N THR A 166 -15.83 -14.33 10.98
CA THR A 166 -15.47 -15.65 11.55
C THR A 166 -16.42 -16.74 11.06
#